data_718d53fbad53cae153cc7b1efef7f909
#
_entry.id   718d53fbad53cae153cc7b1efef7f909
#
_cell.length_a   1.000
_cell.length_b   1.000
_cell.length_c   1.000
_cell.angle_alpha   90.00
_cell.angle_beta   90.00
_cell.angle_gamma   90.00
#
_symmetry.space_group_name_H-M   'P 1'
#
loop_
_entity.id
_entity.type
_entity.pdbx_description
1 polymer ?
#
loop_
_entity_poly.entity_id
_entity_poly.type
_entity_poly.pdbx_seq_one_letter_code
_entity_poly.pdbx_strand_id
1 'polypeptide(L)'
;MTLSPHRIKDTNAMPITRRMMLLAGSAAALLALPTKSRAEDIIRIATLASGTLAWEIDTILHHGLDRKFGFTLSVVPVAGKQSADVMLAAGACDVIVTDWIWVSRQRHQGADYVFIPYSKQIGSLLVKPNSSIKTLADLKGKKIGVAGGPTDKSWILIRSFAKKTMAIDLEKDSEAVFAAPRLLNEEFERDHIDAIMTYWQFSYPLKAKGARELIALSDVAKTLGLDPDTPLLGYVFSERLAKTHSGIATKLARASQAAKLILAKDEAEWIRLRPLMNVETDQDFEALKAGFRAGIPAATMPNKVAAERLLQALSESGDTHLRGENATLASGTFAEF
;
A
#
# COMPACT_ATOMS: atom_id res chain seq x y z
N MET A 1 74.76 -65.80 -14.81
CA MET A 1 75.14 -64.38 -14.64
C MET A 1 74.06 -63.76 -13.74
N THR A 2 74.36 -63.68 -12.49
CA THR A 2 73.50 -63.26 -11.40
C THR A 2 73.72 -61.76 -11.12
N LEU A 3 72.65 -60.94 -11.11
CA LEU A 3 72.73 -59.57 -10.69
C LEU A 3 71.84 -59.43 -9.41
N SER A 4 72.51 -58.91 -8.39
CA SER A 4 72.04 -58.70 -7.02
C SER A 4 71.06 -57.52 -6.94
N PRO A 5 70.07 -57.53 -5.98
CA PRO A 5 69.12 -56.41 -5.80
C PRO A 5 69.70 -55.35 -4.85
N HIS A 6 69.55 -54.08 -5.26
CA HIS A 6 69.80 -52.91 -4.41
C HIS A 6 68.78 -52.70 -3.30
N ARG A 7 69.27 -52.60 -2.09
CA ARG A 7 68.53 -52.27 -0.87
C ARG A 7 68.21 -50.78 -0.84
N ILE A 8 66.93 -50.44 -0.79
CA ILE A 8 66.46 -49.07 -0.49
C ILE A 8 66.40 -48.86 1.02
N LYS A 9 67.01 -47.75 1.45
CA LYS A 9 67.07 -47.38 2.90
C LYS A 9 65.70 -46.88 3.39
N ASP A 10 65.34 -47.40 4.58
CA ASP A 10 64.17 -46.95 5.34
C ASP A 10 64.28 -45.48 5.74
N THR A 11 63.28 -44.68 5.36
CA THR A 11 63.08 -43.33 5.88
C THR A 11 62.34 -43.39 7.21
N ASN A 12 62.96 -42.88 8.27
CA ASN A 12 62.42 -42.75 9.59
C ASN A 12 61.06 -42.01 9.63
N ALA A 13 59.96 -42.73 9.85
CA ALA A 13 58.68 -42.14 10.20
C ALA A 13 58.68 -41.83 11.71
N MET A 14 58.60 -40.55 12.07
CA MET A 14 58.40 -40.15 13.48
C MET A 14 57.06 -40.67 14.00
N PRO A 15 56.98 -41.26 15.19
CA PRO A 15 55.71 -41.72 15.78
C PRO A 15 54.88 -40.51 16.21
N ILE A 16 53.72 -40.36 15.62
CA ILE A 16 52.71 -39.38 16.05
C ILE A 16 52.17 -39.83 17.41
N THR A 17 52.54 -39.10 18.48
CA THR A 17 52.09 -39.41 19.85
C THR A 17 50.61 -39.02 20.03
N ARG A 18 49.90 -39.80 20.87
CA ARG A 18 48.47 -39.59 21.25
C ARG A 18 48.17 -38.15 21.71
N ARG A 19 49.17 -37.42 22.20
CA ARG A 19 49.03 -35.99 22.60
C ARG A 19 48.89 -35.03 21.42
N MET A 20 49.50 -35.31 20.25
CA MET A 20 49.36 -34.47 19.04
C MET A 20 47.99 -34.65 18.36
N MET A 21 47.37 -35.85 18.47
CA MET A 21 45.98 -36.04 17.96
C MET A 21 44.91 -35.31 18.78
N LEU A 22 45.13 -35.11 20.10
CA LEU A 22 44.19 -34.39 20.97
C LEU A 22 44.25 -32.86 20.75
N LEU A 23 45.39 -32.31 20.34
CA LEU A 23 45.53 -30.89 20.03
C LEU A 23 45.01 -30.51 18.65
N ALA A 24 45.05 -31.40 17.65
CA ALA A 24 44.47 -31.18 16.32
C ALA A 24 42.93 -31.27 16.32
N GLY A 25 42.31 -32.06 17.23
CA GLY A 25 40.86 -32.18 17.36
C GLY A 25 40.20 -30.97 18.00
N SER A 26 40.91 -30.19 18.84
CA SER A 26 40.33 -29.03 19.52
C SER A 26 40.31 -27.76 18.68
N ALA A 27 41.15 -27.66 17.65
CA ALA A 27 41.16 -26.48 16.73
C ALA A 27 40.07 -26.56 15.63
N ALA A 28 39.62 -27.75 15.27
CA ALA A 28 38.58 -27.92 14.24
C ALA A 28 37.14 -27.77 14.82
N ALA A 29 36.95 -27.87 16.13
CA ALA A 29 35.65 -27.75 16.78
C ALA A 29 35.18 -26.28 16.98
N LEU A 30 36.08 -25.31 16.82
CA LEU A 30 35.75 -23.87 17.01
C LEU A 30 35.24 -23.16 15.76
N LEU A 31 35.17 -23.80 14.57
CA LEU A 31 34.72 -23.20 13.29
C LEU A 31 33.32 -23.63 12.89
N ALA A 32 32.63 -24.46 13.63
CA ALA A 32 31.25 -24.83 13.40
C ALA A 32 30.32 -24.22 14.47
N LEU A 33 30.38 -22.90 14.67
CA LEU A 33 29.26 -22.23 15.29
C LEU A 33 28.13 -22.32 14.24
N PRO A 34 26.98 -22.94 14.57
CA PRO A 34 25.85 -22.88 13.69
C PRO A 34 25.52 -21.39 13.53
N THR A 35 25.78 -20.83 12.34
CA THR A 35 25.12 -19.60 11.95
C THR A 35 23.65 -19.90 12.13
N LYS A 36 23.01 -19.34 13.18
CA LYS A 36 21.57 -19.37 13.31
C LYS A 36 21.05 -18.84 11.98
N SER A 37 20.64 -19.72 11.10
CA SER A 37 19.80 -19.38 9.96
C SER A 37 18.60 -18.71 10.59
N ARG A 38 18.61 -17.38 10.58
CA ARG A 38 17.46 -16.59 11.03
C ARG A 38 16.38 -16.98 10.03
N ALA A 39 15.33 -17.64 10.52
CA ALA A 39 14.18 -17.94 9.70
C ALA A 39 13.81 -16.64 8.98
N GLU A 40 13.77 -16.69 7.66
CA GLU A 40 13.48 -15.52 6.84
C GLU A 40 12.10 -15.01 7.22
N ASP A 41 11.99 -13.73 7.57
CA ASP A 41 10.72 -13.12 7.97
C ASP A 41 9.78 -13.08 6.76
N ILE A 42 8.84 -14.02 6.65
CA ILE A 42 7.84 -14.04 5.58
C ILE A 42 6.70 -13.09 5.96
N ILE A 43 6.46 -12.09 5.12
CA ILE A 43 5.41 -11.08 5.29
C ILE A 43 4.36 -11.23 4.19
N ARG A 44 3.14 -11.56 4.59
CA ARG A 44 2.00 -11.75 3.69
C ARG A 44 1.31 -10.41 3.46
N ILE A 45 1.35 -9.89 2.22
CA ILE A 45 0.67 -8.66 1.85
C ILE A 45 -0.57 -8.94 1.01
N ALA A 46 -1.72 -8.44 1.43
CA ALA A 46 -2.95 -8.52 0.64
C ALA A 46 -3.01 -7.37 -0.38
N THR A 47 -3.20 -7.71 -1.64
CA THR A 47 -3.30 -6.73 -2.73
C THR A 47 -4.35 -7.11 -3.75
N LEU A 48 -5.00 -6.09 -4.33
CA LEU A 48 -5.89 -6.28 -5.47
C LEU A 48 -5.05 -6.63 -6.70
N ALA A 49 -5.48 -7.61 -7.48
CA ALA A 49 -4.77 -8.04 -8.69
C ALA A 49 -4.62 -6.91 -9.73
N SER A 50 -5.52 -5.94 -9.75
CA SER A 50 -5.53 -4.78 -10.67
C SER A 50 -5.25 -3.44 -9.97
N GLY A 51 -4.68 -3.48 -8.77
CA GLY A 51 -4.38 -2.26 -8.00
C GLY A 51 -2.96 -1.75 -8.24
N THR A 52 -2.75 -0.46 -8.02
CA THR A 52 -1.43 0.18 -8.18
C THR A 52 -0.40 -0.32 -7.19
N LEU A 53 -0.85 -0.86 -6.06
CA LEU A 53 0.02 -1.57 -5.11
C LEU A 53 0.70 -2.77 -5.78
N ALA A 54 0.01 -3.49 -6.68
CA ALA A 54 0.58 -4.63 -7.38
C ALA A 54 1.82 -4.25 -8.21
N TRP A 55 1.86 -3.03 -8.79
CA TRP A 55 3.02 -2.54 -9.55
C TRP A 55 4.25 -2.35 -8.65
N GLU A 56 4.06 -1.74 -7.49
CA GLU A 56 5.15 -1.55 -6.52
C GLU A 56 5.63 -2.88 -5.94
N ILE A 57 4.70 -3.77 -5.58
CA ILE A 57 5.04 -5.10 -5.04
C ILE A 57 5.79 -5.94 -6.08
N ASP A 58 5.35 -5.91 -7.34
CA ASP A 58 6.04 -6.59 -8.42
C ASP A 58 7.46 -6.03 -8.63
N THR A 59 7.63 -4.70 -8.57
CA THR A 59 8.96 -4.06 -8.61
C THR A 59 9.82 -4.50 -7.41
N ILE A 60 9.27 -4.55 -6.19
CA ILE A 60 9.99 -5.04 -5.01
C ILE A 60 10.51 -6.47 -5.25
N LEU A 61 9.65 -7.36 -5.72
CA LEU A 61 9.98 -8.77 -5.95
C LEU A 61 10.96 -8.95 -7.10
N HIS A 62 10.74 -8.26 -8.23
CA HIS A 62 11.59 -8.33 -9.42
C HIS A 62 13.03 -7.91 -9.13
N HIS A 63 13.20 -6.83 -8.37
CA HIS A 63 14.52 -6.32 -7.97
C HIS A 63 15.07 -6.93 -6.67
N GLY A 64 14.37 -7.90 -6.08
CA GLY A 64 14.78 -8.57 -4.83
C GLY A 64 14.93 -7.63 -3.64
N LEU A 65 14.16 -6.53 -3.61
CA LEU A 65 14.27 -5.50 -2.58
C LEU A 65 13.80 -6.01 -1.22
N ASP A 66 12.85 -6.91 -1.17
CA ASP A 66 12.41 -7.59 0.04
C ASP A 66 13.59 -8.33 0.70
N ARG A 67 14.29 -9.19 -0.05
CA ARG A 67 15.46 -9.92 0.45
C ARG A 67 16.62 -9.00 0.78
N LYS A 68 16.85 -7.97 -0.04
CA LYS A 68 17.87 -6.94 0.20
C LYS A 68 17.67 -6.25 1.55
N PHE A 69 16.43 -6.01 1.96
CA PHE A 69 16.09 -5.40 3.24
C PHE A 69 15.80 -6.43 4.35
N GLY A 70 15.98 -7.73 4.10
CA GLY A 70 15.99 -8.79 5.10
C GLY A 70 14.60 -9.30 5.50
N PHE A 71 13.70 -9.47 4.52
CA PHE A 71 12.44 -10.20 4.65
C PHE A 71 12.07 -10.84 3.30
N THR A 72 11.08 -11.72 3.30
CA THR A 72 10.49 -12.28 2.07
C THR A 72 9.04 -11.83 1.99
N LEU A 73 8.65 -11.28 0.84
CA LEU A 73 7.29 -10.83 0.60
C LEU A 73 6.46 -11.95 -0.06
N SER A 74 5.31 -12.26 0.52
CA SER A 74 4.32 -13.20 -0.01
C SER A 74 3.04 -12.46 -0.37
N VAL A 75 2.61 -12.55 -1.63
CA VAL A 75 1.42 -11.84 -2.13
C VAL A 75 0.17 -12.67 -1.91
N VAL A 76 -0.85 -12.06 -1.31
CA VAL A 76 -2.18 -12.65 -1.10
C VAL A 76 -3.19 -11.87 -1.93
N PRO A 77 -3.72 -12.45 -3.03
CA PRO A 77 -4.68 -11.73 -3.87
C PRO A 77 -6.02 -11.56 -3.18
N VAL A 78 -6.62 -10.38 -3.30
CA VAL A 78 -7.96 -10.07 -2.77
C VAL A 78 -8.84 -9.41 -3.81
N ALA A 79 -10.16 -9.60 -3.67
CA ALA A 79 -11.16 -9.05 -4.59
C ALA A 79 -11.44 -7.55 -4.35
N GLY A 80 -11.25 -7.05 -3.14
CA GLY A 80 -11.55 -5.68 -2.78
C GLY A 80 -11.02 -5.27 -1.40
N LYS A 81 -11.20 -3.99 -1.08
CA LYS A 81 -10.75 -3.41 0.19
C LYS A 81 -11.32 -4.14 1.42
N GLN A 82 -12.64 -4.40 1.42
CA GLN A 82 -13.29 -5.08 2.55
C GLN A 82 -12.71 -6.48 2.80
N SER A 83 -12.38 -7.21 1.73
CA SER A 83 -11.71 -8.52 1.86
C SER A 83 -10.34 -8.39 2.51
N ALA A 84 -9.57 -7.36 2.15
CA ALA A 84 -8.26 -7.10 2.75
C ALA A 84 -8.39 -6.76 4.25
N ASP A 85 -9.35 -5.90 4.62
CA ASP A 85 -9.61 -5.52 6.01
C ASP A 85 -9.97 -6.75 6.88
N VAL A 86 -10.85 -7.63 6.35
CA VAL A 86 -11.24 -8.89 7.03
C VAL A 86 -10.05 -9.83 7.17
N MET A 87 -9.23 -9.98 6.12
CA MET A 87 -8.06 -10.86 6.16
C MET A 87 -7.01 -10.37 7.15
N LEU A 88 -6.78 -9.06 7.25
CA LEU A 88 -5.89 -8.50 8.27
C LEU A 88 -6.42 -8.77 9.68
N ALA A 89 -7.69 -8.52 9.91
CA ALA A 89 -8.32 -8.78 11.22
C ALA A 89 -8.29 -10.27 11.62
N ALA A 90 -8.45 -11.17 10.66
CA ALA A 90 -8.37 -12.61 10.86
C ALA A 90 -6.92 -13.15 10.95
N GLY A 91 -5.89 -12.31 10.71
CA GLY A 91 -4.50 -12.77 10.63
C GLY A 91 -4.18 -13.65 9.43
N ALA A 92 -5.04 -13.63 8.39
CA ALA A 92 -4.82 -14.33 7.13
C ALA A 92 -3.81 -13.61 6.22
N CYS A 93 -3.58 -12.31 6.44
CA CYS A 93 -2.46 -11.55 5.92
C CYS A 93 -1.84 -10.69 7.05
N ASP A 94 -0.65 -10.16 6.80
CA ASP A 94 0.12 -9.38 7.77
C ASP A 94 0.08 -7.89 7.46
N VAL A 95 -0.06 -7.53 6.18
CA VAL A 95 -0.03 -6.15 5.68
C VAL A 95 -1.14 -5.95 4.65
N ILE A 96 -1.80 -4.80 4.74
CA ILE A 96 -2.73 -4.28 3.72
C ILE A 96 -2.35 -2.84 3.35
N VAL A 97 -2.96 -2.28 2.30
CA VAL A 97 -2.93 -0.83 2.06
C VAL A 97 -4.31 -0.24 2.29
N THR A 98 -4.41 0.70 3.22
CA THR A 98 -5.62 1.45 3.51
C THR A 98 -5.27 2.86 4.00
N ASP A 99 -6.27 3.64 4.45
CA ASP A 99 -6.06 5.00 4.93
C ASP A 99 -5.83 5.07 6.46
N TRP A 100 -5.08 6.10 6.89
CA TRP A 100 -4.77 6.29 8.31
C TRP A 100 -6.00 6.72 9.14
N ILE A 101 -7.07 7.23 8.51
CA ILE A 101 -8.32 7.56 9.20
C ILE A 101 -8.96 6.26 9.70
N TRP A 102 -8.98 5.23 8.85
CA TRP A 102 -9.43 3.89 9.24
C TRP A 102 -8.55 3.33 10.36
N VAL A 103 -7.21 3.48 10.28
CA VAL A 103 -6.27 3.03 11.32
C VAL A 103 -6.57 3.72 12.65
N SER A 104 -6.70 5.05 12.66
CA SER A 104 -7.03 5.81 13.87
C SER A 104 -8.34 5.34 14.50
N ARG A 105 -9.38 5.10 13.69
CA ARG A 105 -10.64 4.56 14.14
C ARG A 105 -10.50 3.17 14.78
N GLN A 106 -9.76 2.26 14.12
CA GLN A 106 -9.52 0.91 14.64
C GLN A 106 -8.75 0.95 15.97
N ARG A 107 -7.80 1.87 16.10
CA ARG A 107 -7.06 2.06 17.35
C ARG A 107 -7.94 2.56 18.49
N HIS A 108 -8.88 3.46 18.24
CA HIS A 108 -9.89 3.86 19.22
C HIS A 108 -10.81 2.70 19.65
N GLN A 109 -10.94 1.68 18.80
CA GLN A 109 -11.67 0.44 19.11
C GLN A 109 -10.80 -0.65 19.76
N GLY A 110 -9.52 -0.32 20.08
CA GLY A 110 -8.61 -1.22 20.77
C GLY A 110 -7.69 -2.06 19.87
N ALA A 111 -7.74 -1.87 18.54
CA ALA A 111 -6.76 -2.51 17.65
C ALA A 111 -5.38 -1.84 17.76
N ASP A 112 -4.33 -2.60 17.45
CA ASP A 112 -2.92 -2.16 17.51
C ASP A 112 -2.32 -1.87 16.13
N TYR A 113 -3.15 -1.44 15.15
CA TYR A 113 -2.67 -1.16 13.79
C TYR A 113 -1.83 0.11 13.74
N VAL A 114 -0.79 0.06 12.88
CA VAL A 114 0.10 1.18 12.57
C VAL A 114 0.18 1.41 11.07
N PHE A 115 0.49 2.65 10.68
CA PHE A 115 0.49 3.12 9.30
C PHE A 115 1.87 3.59 8.87
N ILE A 116 2.28 3.17 7.66
CA ILE A 116 3.47 3.68 6.94
C ILE A 116 3.01 4.29 5.61
N PRO A 117 3.47 5.51 5.23
CA PRO A 117 3.07 6.15 3.99
C PRO A 117 3.29 5.31 2.73
N TYR A 118 2.26 5.25 1.87
CA TYR A 118 2.33 4.61 0.56
C TYR A 118 2.08 5.59 -0.58
N SER A 119 0.95 6.32 -0.58
CA SER A 119 0.55 7.17 -1.70
C SER A 119 -0.31 8.36 -1.27
N LYS A 120 -0.14 9.49 -1.99
CA LYS A 120 -0.99 10.69 -1.87
C LYS A 120 -2.23 10.62 -2.77
N GLN A 121 -2.26 9.69 -3.74
CA GLN A 121 -3.35 9.61 -4.72
C GLN A 121 -4.64 9.06 -4.12
N ILE A 122 -5.74 9.79 -4.32
CA ILE A 122 -7.08 9.42 -3.81
C ILE A 122 -8.07 9.46 -4.96
N GLY A 123 -8.25 9.88 -5.93
CA GLY A 123 -9.26 9.85 -6.98
C GLY A 123 -10.06 11.14 -7.10
N SER A 124 -11.16 11.07 -7.80
CA SER A 124 -12.00 12.22 -8.13
C SER A 124 -13.45 11.80 -8.35
N LEU A 125 -14.37 12.75 -8.28
CA LEU A 125 -15.73 12.60 -8.75
C LEU A 125 -15.80 13.04 -10.21
N LEU A 126 -16.26 12.13 -11.07
CA LEU A 126 -16.37 12.35 -12.51
C LEU A 126 -17.85 12.40 -12.93
N VAL A 127 -18.10 13.10 -14.01
CA VAL A 127 -19.38 13.14 -14.71
C VAL A 127 -19.18 12.91 -16.21
N LYS A 128 -20.22 12.57 -16.93
CA LYS A 128 -20.19 12.39 -18.39
C LYS A 128 -19.70 13.65 -19.11
N PRO A 129 -19.12 13.53 -20.32
CA PRO A 129 -18.64 14.67 -21.10
C PRO A 129 -19.71 15.75 -21.28
N ASN A 130 -20.92 15.33 -21.65
CA ASN A 130 -22.06 16.22 -21.97
C ASN A 130 -23.05 16.37 -20.80
N SER A 131 -22.65 15.98 -19.57
CA SER A 131 -23.50 16.11 -18.39
C SER A 131 -23.83 17.57 -18.08
N SER A 132 -25.08 17.82 -17.73
CA SER A 132 -25.56 19.10 -17.19
C SER A 132 -25.05 19.38 -15.78
N ILE A 133 -24.52 18.36 -15.09
CA ILE A 133 -23.95 18.49 -13.75
C ILE A 133 -22.66 19.31 -13.83
N LYS A 134 -22.65 20.49 -13.18
CA LYS A 134 -21.49 21.41 -13.15
C LYS A 134 -20.94 21.62 -11.75
N THR A 135 -21.77 21.39 -10.73
CA THR A 135 -21.47 21.58 -9.31
C THR A 135 -21.97 20.39 -8.48
N LEU A 136 -21.57 20.30 -7.22
CA LEU A 136 -22.11 19.28 -6.30
C LEU A 136 -23.61 19.48 -6.05
N ALA A 137 -24.15 20.68 -6.18
CA ALA A 137 -25.58 20.95 -6.01
C ALA A 137 -26.42 20.27 -7.11
N ASP A 138 -25.88 20.10 -8.30
CA ASP A 138 -26.56 19.44 -9.41
C ASP A 138 -26.67 17.91 -9.23
N LEU A 139 -26.04 17.37 -8.18
CA LEU A 139 -26.14 15.95 -7.84
C LEU A 139 -27.43 15.58 -7.11
N LYS A 140 -28.26 16.55 -6.76
CA LYS A 140 -29.55 16.30 -6.13
C LYS A 140 -30.44 15.44 -7.01
N GLY A 141 -30.93 14.31 -6.47
CA GLY A 141 -31.72 13.32 -7.20
C GLY A 141 -30.95 12.50 -8.23
N LYS A 142 -29.61 12.58 -8.26
CA LYS A 142 -28.75 11.85 -9.19
C LYS A 142 -28.20 10.57 -8.59
N LYS A 143 -27.89 9.59 -9.43
CA LYS A 143 -27.22 8.36 -9.05
C LYS A 143 -25.71 8.55 -9.07
N ILE A 144 -25.08 8.31 -7.93
CA ILE A 144 -23.61 8.42 -7.77
C ILE A 144 -23.03 7.04 -7.52
N GLY A 145 -22.25 6.51 -8.44
CA GLY A 145 -21.45 5.32 -8.23
C GLY A 145 -20.29 5.61 -7.29
N VAL A 146 -20.12 4.81 -6.24
CA VAL A 146 -19.09 5.00 -5.21
C VAL A 146 -18.30 3.71 -5.02
N ALA A 147 -17.02 3.74 -5.37
CA ALA A 147 -16.11 2.63 -5.13
C ALA A 147 -15.73 2.53 -3.64
N GLY A 148 -15.67 1.31 -3.09
CA GLY A 148 -15.20 1.06 -1.73
C GLY A 148 -16.26 1.01 -0.63
N GLY A 149 -17.51 1.36 -0.93
CA GLY A 149 -18.65 1.25 -0.01
C GLY A 149 -18.94 2.50 0.83
N PRO A 150 -19.96 2.44 1.70
CA PRO A 150 -20.48 3.61 2.45
C PRO A 150 -19.44 4.24 3.40
N THR A 151 -18.48 3.44 3.85
CA THR A 151 -17.39 3.89 4.74
C THR A 151 -16.08 4.19 4.01
N ASP A 152 -16.10 4.28 2.67
CA ASP A 152 -14.92 4.70 1.93
C ASP A 152 -14.57 6.16 2.23
N LYS A 153 -13.28 6.41 2.50
CA LYS A 153 -12.79 7.75 2.84
C LYS A 153 -13.16 8.82 1.82
N SER A 154 -13.16 8.46 0.53
CA SER A 154 -13.44 9.39 -0.56
C SER A 154 -14.89 9.87 -0.50
N TRP A 155 -15.82 8.93 -0.25
CA TRP A 155 -17.24 9.24 -0.11
C TRP A 155 -17.51 10.16 1.07
N ILE A 156 -16.86 9.91 2.19
CA ILE A 156 -17.09 10.71 3.39
C ILE A 156 -16.40 12.07 3.30
N LEU A 157 -15.22 12.15 2.69
CA LEU A 157 -14.56 13.44 2.41
C LEU A 157 -15.47 14.36 1.59
N ILE A 158 -16.05 13.85 0.48
CA ILE A 158 -16.89 14.69 -0.37
C ILE A 158 -18.23 15.06 0.29
N ARG A 159 -18.83 14.14 1.06
CA ARG A 159 -20.04 14.43 1.86
C ARG A 159 -19.76 15.52 2.90
N SER A 160 -18.68 15.39 3.64
CA SER A 160 -18.26 16.38 4.64
C SER A 160 -18.00 17.74 4.01
N PHE A 161 -17.33 17.75 2.86
CA PHE A 161 -17.08 18.96 2.10
C PHE A 161 -18.37 19.62 1.62
N ALA A 162 -19.28 18.86 0.97
CA ALA A 162 -20.54 19.38 0.46
C ALA A 162 -21.41 19.96 1.60
N LYS A 163 -21.47 19.25 2.73
CA LYS A 163 -22.22 19.71 3.90
C LYS A 163 -21.63 20.96 4.54
N LYS A 164 -20.29 21.02 4.70
CA LYS A 164 -19.60 22.15 5.33
C LYS A 164 -19.61 23.40 4.46
N THR A 165 -19.43 23.26 3.13
CA THR A 165 -19.23 24.41 2.25
C THR A 165 -20.48 24.86 1.52
N MET A 166 -21.48 23.98 1.36
CA MET A 166 -22.66 24.23 0.53
C MET A 166 -24.00 23.90 1.25
N ALA A 167 -23.95 23.38 2.48
CA ALA A 167 -25.10 22.88 3.21
C ALA A 167 -25.88 21.74 2.48
N ILE A 168 -25.20 20.94 1.64
CA ILE A 168 -25.76 19.83 0.86
C ILE A 168 -25.48 18.52 1.59
N ASP A 169 -26.50 17.70 1.79
CA ASP A 169 -26.39 16.34 2.35
C ASP A 169 -26.45 15.31 1.21
N LEU A 170 -25.30 15.03 0.57
CA LEU A 170 -25.23 14.10 -0.56
C LEU A 170 -25.78 12.71 -0.26
N GLU A 171 -25.80 12.26 1.00
CA GLU A 171 -26.35 10.95 1.37
C GLU A 171 -27.89 10.93 1.29
N LYS A 172 -28.53 12.06 1.59
CA LYS A 172 -30.00 12.22 1.53
C LYS A 172 -30.47 12.78 0.20
N ASP A 173 -29.65 13.66 -0.41
CA ASP A 173 -30.01 14.42 -1.60
C ASP A 173 -29.69 13.66 -2.89
N SER A 174 -28.95 12.54 -2.85
CA SER A 174 -28.61 11.73 -4.03
C SER A 174 -28.79 10.23 -3.74
N GLU A 175 -28.72 9.40 -4.79
CA GLU A 175 -28.75 7.94 -4.68
C GLU A 175 -27.32 7.38 -4.82
N ALA A 176 -26.69 6.96 -3.72
CA ALA A 176 -25.36 6.35 -3.74
C ALA A 176 -25.44 4.86 -4.09
N VAL A 177 -24.72 4.44 -5.14
CA VAL A 177 -24.60 3.04 -5.59
C VAL A 177 -23.21 2.54 -5.29
N PHE A 178 -23.08 1.57 -4.38
CA PHE A 178 -21.80 1.03 -3.94
C PHE A 178 -21.46 -0.27 -4.66
N ALA A 179 -20.32 -0.31 -5.33
CA ALA A 179 -19.85 -1.52 -6.02
C ALA A 179 -18.32 -1.51 -6.24
N ALA A 180 -17.82 -2.60 -6.83
CA ALA A 180 -16.42 -2.69 -7.26
C ALA A 180 -16.13 -1.66 -8.38
N PRO A 181 -14.91 -1.06 -8.41
CA PRO A 181 -14.57 -0.01 -9.36
C PRO A 181 -14.83 -0.33 -10.83
N ARG A 182 -14.52 -1.57 -11.27
CA ARG A 182 -14.75 -1.98 -12.66
C ARG A 182 -16.23 -1.99 -13.02
N LEU A 183 -17.07 -2.57 -12.16
CA LEU A 183 -18.52 -2.61 -12.36
C LEU A 183 -19.09 -1.20 -12.42
N LEU A 184 -18.65 -0.32 -11.52
CA LEU A 184 -19.09 1.08 -11.54
C LEU A 184 -18.68 1.81 -12.82
N ASN A 185 -17.48 1.54 -13.35
CA ASN A 185 -17.06 2.13 -14.62
C ASN A 185 -17.97 1.67 -15.77
N GLU A 186 -18.33 0.38 -15.81
CA GLU A 186 -19.26 -0.17 -16.81
C GLU A 186 -20.66 0.46 -16.66
N GLU A 187 -21.19 0.57 -15.45
CA GLU A 187 -22.50 1.20 -15.17
C GLU A 187 -22.48 2.69 -15.54
N PHE A 188 -21.37 3.37 -15.27
CA PHE A 188 -21.18 4.75 -15.71
C PHE A 188 -21.16 4.86 -17.22
N GLU A 189 -20.45 4.02 -17.95
CA GLU A 189 -20.38 4.01 -19.41
C GLU A 189 -21.74 3.71 -20.06
N ARG A 190 -22.59 2.90 -19.41
CA ARG A 190 -23.95 2.55 -19.88
C ARG A 190 -25.05 3.55 -19.48
N ASP A 191 -24.69 4.68 -18.90
CA ASP A 191 -25.66 5.70 -18.42
C ASP A 191 -26.61 5.23 -17.30
N HIS A 192 -26.22 4.20 -16.53
CA HIS A 192 -27.00 3.72 -15.39
C HIS A 192 -26.71 4.52 -14.10
N ILE A 193 -25.60 5.25 -14.05
CA ILE A 193 -25.24 6.22 -13.02
C ILE A 193 -24.82 7.55 -13.64
N ASP A 194 -25.17 8.66 -12.99
CA ASP A 194 -24.97 10.03 -13.50
C ASP A 194 -23.55 10.56 -13.22
N ALA A 195 -23.01 10.17 -12.07
CA ALA A 195 -21.68 10.55 -11.61
C ALA A 195 -20.97 9.34 -10.99
N ILE A 196 -19.63 9.34 -11.02
CA ILE A 196 -18.84 8.24 -10.46
C ILE A 196 -17.70 8.77 -9.62
N MET A 197 -17.56 8.22 -8.42
CA MET A 197 -16.40 8.36 -7.57
C MET A 197 -15.67 7.03 -7.50
N THR A 198 -14.56 6.95 -8.19
CA THR A 198 -13.76 5.73 -8.30
C THR A 198 -12.31 6.00 -7.91
N TYR A 199 -11.52 4.94 -7.68
CA TYR A 199 -10.11 5.09 -7.38
C TYR A 199 -9.38 5.69 -8.57
N TRP A 200 -8.34 6.46 -8.29
CA TRP A 200 -7.65 7.27 -9.29
C TRP A 200 -7.25 6.48 -10.56
N GLN A 201 -6.74 5.25 -10.42
CA GLN A 201 -6.34 4.42 -11.56
C GLN A 201 -7.52 3.93 -12.42
N PHE A 202 -8.72 3.87 -11.86
CA PHE A 202 -9.94 3.54 -12.61
C PHE A 202 -10.61 4.76 -13.20
N SER A 203 -10.25 5.96 -12.76
CA SER A 203 -10.76 7.22 -13.33
C SER A 203 -10.08 7.61 -14.64
N TYR A 204 -8.83 7.19 -14.85
CA TYR A 204 -8.07 7.57 -16.07
C TYR A 204 -8.69 7.04 -17.35
N PRO A 205 -9.08 5.76 -17.49
CA PRO A 205 -9.77 5.32 -18.71
C PRO A 205 -11.06 6.07 -18.99
N LEU A 206 -11.81 6.45 -17.96
CA LEU A 206 -13.02 7.27 -18.12
C LEU A 206 -12.69 8.68 -18.59
N LYS A 207 -11.63 9.30 -18.06
CA LYS A 207 -11.15 10.61 -18.49
C LYS A 207 -10.64 10.56 -19.94
N ALA A 208 -9.95 9.50 -20.35
CA ALA A 208 -9.51 9.29 -21.73
C ALA A 208 -10.69 9.18 -22.70
N LYS A 209 -11.82 8.62 -22.26
CA LYS A 209 -13.11 8.59 -22.99
C LYS A 209 -13.90 9.89 -22.87
N GLY A 210 -13.33 10.94 -22.29
CA GLY A 210 -13.91 12.27 -22.20
C GLY A 210 -14.71 12.56 -20.93
N ALA A 211 -14.73 11.66 -19.94
CA ALA A 211 -15.37 11.98 -18.66
C ALA A 211 -14.69 13.20 -18.02
N ARG A 212 -15.52 14.10 -17.49
CA ARG A 212 -15.08 15.37 -16.94
C ARG A 212 -14.96 15.26 -15.42
N GLU A 213 -13.86 15.75 -14.88
CA GLU A 213 -13.69 15.87 -13.43
C GLU A 213 -14.59 16.99 -12.92
N LEU A 214 -15.51 16.62 -12.01
CA LEU A 214 -16.35 17.59 -11.30
C LEU A 214 -15.58 18.22 -10.16
N ILE A 215 -14.86 17.37 -9.39
CA ILE A 215 -13.97 17.79 -8.30
C ILE A 215 -12.91 16.73 -8.02
N ALA A 216 -11.66 17.15 -7.79
CA ALA A 216 -10.61 16.31 -7.29
C ALA A 216 -10.73 16.11 -5.77
N LEU A 217 -10.57 14.88 -5.30
CA LEU A 217 -10.64 14.61 -3.85
C LEU A 217 -9.44 15.17 -3.08
N SER A 218 -8.32 15.42 -3.76
CA SER A 218 -7.18 16.17 -3.20
C SER A 218 -7.57 17.60 -2.82
N ASP A 219 -8.36 18.27 -3.66
CA ASP A 219 -8.84 19.64 -3.38
C ASP A 219 -9.87 19.65 -2.26
N VAL A 220 -10.73 18.64 -2.22
CA VAL A 220 -11.66 18.40 -1.11
C VAL A 220 -10.90 18.25 0.21
N ALA A 221 -9.94 17.34 0.26
CA ALA A 221 -9.13 17.08 1.44
C ALA A 221 -8.35 18.32 1.91
N LYS A 222 -7.76 19.07 0.96
CA LYS A 222 -7.07 20.33 1.22
C LYS A 222 -8.01 21.38 1.86
N THR A 223 -9.20 21.54 1.31
CA THR A 223 -10.20 22.48 1.85
C THR A 223 -10.68 22.07 3.24
N LEU A 224 -10.69 20.78 3.53
CA LEU A 224 -10.98 20.25 4.86
C LEU A 224 -9.80 20.30 5.83
N GLY A 225 -8.63 20.82 5.41
CA GLY A 225 -7.47 21.08 6.27
C GLY A 225 -6.33 20.08 6.17
N LEU A 226 -6.41 19.09 5.25
CA LEU A 226 -5.28 18.20 4.98
C LEU A 226 -4.20 18.93 4.18
N ASP A 227 -2.96 18.81 4.64
CA ASP A 227 -1.80 19.24 3.87
C ASP A 227 -1.67 18.36 2.60
N PRO A 228 -1.55 18.94 1.39
CA PRO A 228 -1.45 18.20 0.13
C PRO A 228 -0.31 17.17 0.08
N ASP A 229 0.74 17.38 0.87
CA ASP A 229 1.86 16.45 0.96
C ASP A 229 1.68 15.34 1.99
N THR A 230 0.60 15.37 2.77
CA THR A 230 0.27 14.31 3.73
C THR A 230 -0.30 13.09 2.98
N PRO A 231 0.39 11.93 2.96
CA PRO A 231 -0.12 10.73 2.34
C PRO A 231 -1.38 10.24 3.06
N LEU A 232 -2.46 10.01 2.32
CA LEU A 232 -3.69 9.47 2.89
C LEU A 232 -3.66 7.94 2.94
N LEU A 233 -2.99 7.29 1.98
CA LEU A 233 -2.87 5.84 1.88
C LEU A 233 -1.52 5.36 2.39
N GLY A 234 -1.53 4.23 3.11
CA GLY A 234 -0.31 3.62 3.66
C GLY A 234 -0.41 2.12 3.82
N TYR A 235 0.75 1.50 4.02
CA TYR A 235 0.86 0.14 4.51
C TYR A 235 0.40 0.10 5.96
N VAL A 236 -0.44 -0.87 6.28
CA VAL A 236 -1.03 -1.05 7.59
C VAL A 236 -0.80 -2.48 8.07
N PHE A 237 -0.31 -2.62 9.29
CA PHE A 237 -0.04 -3.88 9.97
C PHE A 237 -0.16 -3.68 11.49
N SER A 238 -0.14 -4.76 12.27
CA SER A 238 -0.25 -4.68 13.74
C SER A 238 1.09 -4.35 14.40
N GLU A 239 1.08 -3.64 15.54
CA GLU A 239 2.27 -3.49 16.39
C GLU A 239 2.83 -4.86 16.83
N ARG A 240 1.96 -5.85 16.99
CA ARG A 240 2.37 -7.22 17.27
C ARG A 240 3.31 -7.76 16.20
N LEU A 241 3.00 -7.53 14.91
CA LEU A 241 3.89 -7.91 13.80
C LEU A 241 5.25 -7.22 13.95
N ALA A 242 5.26 -5.92 14.25
CA ALA A 242 6.50 -5.16 14.45
C ALA A 242 7.34 -5.68 15.62
N LYS A 243 6.69 -6.19 16.67
CA LYS A 243 7.37 -6.81 17.83
C LYS A 243 7.92 -8.21 17.52
N THR A 244 7.20 -9.02 16.75
CA THR A 244 7.62 -10.39 16.39
C THR A 244 8.67 -10.42 15.30
N HIS A 245 8.62 -9.46 14.36
CA HIS A 245 9.54 -9.32 13.23
C HIS A 245 10.33 -8.02 13.38
N SER A 246 11.41 -8.08 14.14
CA SER A 246 12.22 -6.90 14.50
C SER A 246 12.57 -6.04 13.29
N GLY A 247 12.21 -4.77 13.37
CA GLY A 247 12.49 -3.77 12.34
C GLY A 247 11.68 -3.92 11.05
N ILE A 248 10.60 -4.73 11.03
CA ILE A 248 9.82 -4.95 9.79
C ILE A 248 9.23 -3.66 9.23
N ALA A 249 8.80 -2.72 10.09
CA ALA A 249 8.31 -1.42 9.67
C ALA A 249 9.37 -0.67 8.84
N THR A 250 10.58 -0.55 9.36
CA THR A 250 11.72 0.09 8.66
C THR A 250 12.10 -0.67 7.39
N LYS A 251 12.14 -2.02 7.44
CA LYS A 251 12.47 -2.87 6.28
C LYS A 251 11.46 -2.67 5.15
N LEU A 252 10.16 -2.72 5.46
CA LEU A 252 9.08 -2.51 4.50
C LEU A 252 9.10 -1.08 3.92
N ALA A 253 9.28 -0.07 4.78
CA ALA A 253 9.40 1.32 4.34
C ALA A 253 10.57 1.53 3.38
N ARG A 254 11.74 0.95 3.66
CA ARG A 254 12.92 1.01 2.79
C ARG A 254 12.72 0.28 1.46
N ALA A 255 12.10 -0.89 1.48
CA ALA A 255 11.78 -1.63 0.26
C ALA A 255 10.82 -0.84 -0.63
N SER A 256 9.75 -0.29 -0.05
CA SER A 256 8.79 0.59 -0.73
C SER A 256 9.46 1.85 -1.30
N GLN A 257 10.30 2.52 -0.51
CA GLN A 257 11.02 3.70 -0.97
C GLN A 257 11.98 3.37 -2.13
N ALA A 258 12.71 2.26 -2.07
CA ALA A 258 13.60 1.83 -3.13
C ALA A 258 12.83 1.51 -4.42
N ALA A 259 11.69 0.81 -4.33
CA ALA A 259 10.82 0.55 -5.47
C ALA A 259 10.27 1.85 -6.08
N LYS A 260 9.83 2.80 -5.25
CA LYS A 260 9.36 4.11 -5.70
C LYS A 260 10.43 4.92 -6.40
N LEU A 261 11.69 4.83 -5.98
CA LEU A 261 12.83 5.48 -6.67
C LEU A 261 13.05 4.90 -8.07
N ILE A 262 12.88 3.59 -8.24
CA ILE A 262 12.91 2.93 -9.56
C ILE A 262 11.73 3.43 -10.39
N LEU A 263 10.51 3.30 -9.89
CA LEU A 263 9.27 3.71 -10.57
C LEU A 263 9.23 5.21 -10.90
N ALA A 264 9.92 6.05 -10.13
CA ALA A 264 10.02 7.48 -10.40
C ALA A 264 10.87 7.80 -11.63
N LYS A 265 11.89 6.98 -11.95
CA LYS A 265 12.95 7.34 -12.90
C LYS A 265 13.15 6.36 -14.04
N ASP A 266 12.81 5.07 -13.84
CA ASP A 266 13.10 4.01 -14.80
C ASP A 266 11.92 3.78 -15.75
N GLU A 267 12.10 4.11 -17.02
CA GLU A 267 11.09 3.87 -18.07
C GLU A 267 11.02 2.38 -18.45
N ALA A 268 12.14 1.66 -18.41
CA ALA A 268 12.16 0.23 -18.74
C ALA A 268 11.35 -0.59 -17.75
N GLU A 269 11.36 -0.21 -16.48
CA GLU A 269 10.54 -0.84 -15.45
C GLU A 269 9.04 -0.66 -15.73
N TRP A 270 8.62 0.52 -16.18
CA TRP A 270 7.23 0.75 -16.59
C TRP A 270 6.82 -0.08 -17.80
N ILE A 271 7.70 -0.23 -18.80
CA ILE A 271 7.46 -1.10 -19.95
C ILE A 271 7.27 -2.56 -19.49
N ARG A 272 8.10 -3.02 -18.55
CA ARG A 272 7.98 -4.36 -17.94
C ARG A 272 6.65 -4.53 -17.21
N LEU A 273 6.19 -3.52 -16.47
CA LEU A 273 4.94 -3.52 -15.71
C LEU A 273 3.69 -3.37 -16.56
N ARG A 274 3.79 -2.91 -17.80
CA ARG A 274 2.65 -2.60 -18.67
C ARG A 274 1.60 -3.74 -18.75
N PRO A 275 1.97 -5.02 -18.88
CA PRO A 275 0.99 -6.11 -18.88
C PRO A 275 0.15 -6.19 -17.59
N LEU A 276 0.75 -5.83 -16.44
CA LEU A 276 0.10 -5.82 -15.13
C LEU A 276 -0.83 -4.61 -14.94
N MET A 277 -0.64 -3.54 -15.73
CA MET A 277 -1.43 -2.32 -15.64
C MET A 277 -2.80 -2.46 -16.29
N ASN A 278 -3.02 -3.48 -17.15
CA ASN A 278 -4.27 -3.69 -17.89
C ASN A 278 -4.72 -2.45 -18.68
N VAL A 279 -3.80 -1.81 -19.39
CA VAL A 279 -4.05 -0.64 -20.22
C VAL A 279 -4.20 -1.05 -21.69
N GLU A 280 -5.17 -0.42 -22.38
CA GLU A 280 -5.46 -0.69 -23.78
C GLU A 280 -4.66 0.24 -24.72
N THR A 281 -4.40 1.46 -24.26
CA THR A 281 -3.75 2.51 -25.09
C THR A 281 -2.44 2.99 -24.45
N ASP A 282 -1.59 3.59 -25.30
CA ASP A 282 -0.37 4.28 -24.82
C ASP A 282 -0.73 5.51 -23.98
N GLN A 283 -1.84 6.17 -24.31
CA GLN A 283 -2.33 7.32 -23.54
C GLN A 283 -2.69 6.91 -22.10
N ASP A 284 -3.40 5.80 -21.91
CA ASP A 284 -3.74 5.29 -20.58
C ASP A 284 -2.48 4.88 -19.82
N PHE A 285 -1.54 4.21 -20.51
CA PHE A 285 -0.26 3.83 -19.93
C PHE A 285 0.50 5.03 -19.38
N GLU A 286 0.70 6.08 -20.19
CA GLU A 286 1.37 7.30 -19.79
C GLU A 286 0.65 8.04 -18.66
N ALA A 287 -0.68 8.10 -18.73
CA ALA A 287 -1.50 8.74 -17.71
C ALA A 287 -1.40 8.00 -16.35
N LEU A 288 -1.48 6.67 -16.33
CA LEU A 288 -1.34 5.88 -15.11
C LEU A 288 0.08 5.96 -14.53
N LYS A 289 1.11 5.92 -15.37
CA LYS A 289 2.50 6.14 -14.97
C LYS A 289 2.69 7.51 -14.31
N ALA A 290 2.22 8.56 -14.97
CA ALA A 290 2.28 9.92 -14.44
C ALA A 290 1.52 10.07 -13.12
N GLY A 291 0.32 9.47 -13.05
CA GLY A 291 -0.50 9.45 -11.82
C GLY A 291 0.19 8.75 -10.66
N PHE A 292 0.82 7.60 -10.89
CA PHE A 292 1.59 6.91 -9.86
C PHE A 292 2.75 7.78 -9.36
N ARG A 293 3.54 8.36 -10.28
CA ARG A 293 4.66 9.25 -9.95
C ARG A 293 4.22 10.46 -9.13
N ALA A 294 3.13 11.11 -9.52
CA ALA A 294 2.56 12.23 -8.76
C ALA A 294 2.08 11.82 -7.34
N GLY A 295 1.72 10.54 -7.17
CA GLY A 295 1.30 9.97 -5.90
C GLY A 295 2.42 9.59 -4.95
N ILE A 296 3.69 9.58 -5.37
CA ILE A 296 4.83 9.24 -4.51
C ILE A 296 4.96 10.29 -3.40
N PRO A 297 4.88 9.89 -2.12
CA PRO A 297 5.02 10.83 -1.01
C PRO A 297 6.44 11.41 -0.95
N ALA A 298 6.56 12.72 -0.76
CA ALA A 298 7.83 13.36 -0.47
C ALA A 298 8.27 13.14 0.99
N ALA A 299 7.28 13.11 1.91
CA ALA A 299 7.51 12.91 3.33
C ALA A 299 7.47 11.42 3.72
N THR A 300 8.38 11.02 4.60
CA THR A 300 8.42 9.67 5.17
C THR A 300 7.40 9.49 6.30
N MET A 301 6.88 10.58 6.85
CA MET A 301 5.88 10.58 7.93
C MET A 301 4.75 11.56 7.59
N PRO A 302 3.49 11.19 7.90
CA PRO A 302 2.36 12.10 7.78
C PRO A 302 2.47 13.29 8.75
N ASN A 303 1.97 14.44 8.31
CA ASN A 303 1.86 15.62 9.16
C ASN A 303 0.72 15.42 10.18
N LYS A 304 1.07 15.15 11.45
CA LYS A 304 0.10 14.87 12.54
C LYS A 304 -0.88 16.03 12.73
N VAL A 305 -0.41 17.28 12.65
CA VAL A 305 -1.27 18.47 12.81
C VAL A 305 -2.28 18.58 11.67
N ALA A 306 -1.86 18.32 10.43
CA ALA A 306 -2.78 18.32 9.29
C ALA A 306 -3.80 17.16 9.38
N ALA A 307 -3.36 15.99 9.87
CA ALA A 307 -4.23 14.86 10.11
C ALA A 307 -5.30 15.17 11.16
N GLU A 308 -4.93 15.80 12.27
CA GLU A 308 -5.87 16.24 13.31
C GLU A 308 -6.87 17.27 12.81
N ARG A 309 -6.42 18.26 12.01
CA ARG A 309 -7.32 19.23 11.38
C ARG A 309 -8.36 18.58 10.47
N LEU A 310 -7.94 17.59 9.68
CA LEU A 310 -8.87 16.84 8.84
C LEU A 310 -9.90 16.08 9.68
N LEU A 311 -9.47 15.36 10.73
CA LEU A 311 -10.38 14.65 11.62
C LEU A 311 -11.37 15.59 12.31
N GLN A 312 -10.92 16.77 12.74
CA GLN A 312 -11.79 17.80 13.29
C GLN A 312 -12.83 18.27 12.26
N ALA A 313 -12.40 18.57 11.04
CA ALA A 313 -13.32 19.01 9.97
C ALA A 313 -14.37 17.93 9.62
N LEU A 314 -13.99 16.65 9.63
CA LEU A 314 -14.90 15.52 9.46
C LEU A 314 -15.86 15.39 10.63
N SER A 315 -15.40 15.69 11.85
CA SER A 315 -16.23 15.73 13.05
C SER A 315 -17.34 16.77 12.97
N GLU A 316 -16.97 17.99 12.57
CA GLU A 316 -17.88 19.12 12.45
C GLU A 316 -18.98 18.86 11.41
N SER A 317 -18.71 18.03 10.39
CA SER A 317 -19.72 17.63 9.40
C SER A 317 -20.79 16.67 9.95
N GLY A 318 -20.61 16.15 11.18
CA GLY A 318 -21.51 15.20 11.81
C GLY A 318 -21.44 13.79 11.25
N ASP A 319 -20.46 13.48 10.39
CA ASP A 319 -20.27 12.15 9.86
C ASP A 319 -19.43 11.29 10.81
N THR A 320 -20.10 10.39 11.52
CA THR A 320 -19.48 9.49 12.50
C THR A 320 -18.88 8.23 11.85
N HIS A 321 -19.21 7.93 10.59
CA HIS A 321 -18.81 6.68 9.94
C HIS A 321 -17.31 6.54 9.71
N LEU A 322 -16.59 7.66 9.53
CA LEU A 322 -15.13 7.61 9.34
C LEU A 322 -14.33 7.55 10.62
N ARG A 323 -14.70 8.34 11.60
CA ARG A 323 -13.89 8.56 12.80
C ARG A 323 -14.31 7.71 13.98
N GLY A 324 -15.48 7.04 13.91
CA GLY A 324 -16.15 6.56 15.11
C GLY A 324 -16.62 7.73 15.97
N GLU A 325 -16.75 7.54 17.28
CA GLU A 325 -17.17 8.59 18.22
C GLU A 325 -16.04 9.59 18.57
N ASN A 326 -14.78 9.32 18.18
CA ASN A 326 -13.61 10.11 18.55
C ASN A 326 -13.10 10.98 17.39
N ALA A 327 -13.04 12.29 17.62
CA ALA A 327 -12.58 13.29 16.66
C ALA A 327 -11.05 13.48 16.63
N THR A 328 -10.30 12.72 17.41
CA THR A 328 -8.86 12.87 17.59
C THR A 328 -8.07 11.79 16.89
N LEU A 329 -6.83 12.09 16.53
CA LEU A 329 -5.89 11.11 16.03
C LEU A 329 -5.49 10.17 17.17
N ALA A 330 -5.77 8.88 17.03
CA ALA A 330 -5.39 7.89 18.03
C ALA A 330 -3.85 7.80 18.14
N SER A 331 -3.35 7.72 19.36
CA SER A 331 -1.91 7.52 19.60
C SER A 331 -1.40 6.26 18.91
N GLY A 332 -0.20 6.32 18.31
CA GLY A 332 0.39 5.18 17.59
C GLY A 332 -0.18 4.91 16.19
N THR A 333 -1.09 5.75 15.67
CA THR A 333 -1.60 5.61 14.30
C THR A 333 -0.49 5.58 13.27
N PHE A 334 0.52 6.42 13.42
CA PHE A 334 1.68 6.47 12.52
C PHE A 334 2.86 5.72 13.17
N ALA A 335 3.49 4.81 12.39
CA ALA A 335 4.67 4.10 12.82
C ALA A 335 5.84 5.07 13.05
N GLU A 336 6.55 4.90 14.16
CA GLU A 336 7.81 5.59 14.44
C GLU A 336 8.97 4.67 14.04
N PHE A 337 10.01 5.22 13.33
CA PHE A 337 11.16 4.47 12.80
C PHE A 337 12.46 4.94 13.45
#